data_63633abdda62db91209ffbf3f33d4aa1
#
_entry.id   63633abdda62db91209ffbf3f33d4aa1
#
_cell.length_a   1.000
_cell.length_b   1.000
_cell.length_c   1.000
_cell.angle_alpha   90.00
_cell.angle_beta   90.00
_cell.angle_gamma   90.00
#
_symmetry.space_group_name_H-M   'P 1'
#
loop_
_entity.id
_entity.type
_entity.pdbx_description
1 polymer ?
#
loop_
_entity_poly.entity_id
_entity_poly.type
_entity_poly.pdbx_seq_one_letter_code
_entity_poly.pdbx_strand_id
1 'polypeptide(L)'
;GHALLDARREFGEGHDGDKAFGKWCNEANLPFGQAWAWWLMEGARHEPAIRDVCHDQVITSEDELPGLKTLIQEVKRQSVQPVDQANVPFPDGKYRCLVVDPPWPMEKLSRDVRPKQGPVLVYPTMELDAIAALPVPALAFEDGCHVYLWVTHHFLRDGLNIFDHWGVEYQCLMTWRKNVGITPFSWMYDTEHVLFGRIGSLKLVQLGLRLSFEADVNGHSVKPDIFYERVALASPGPRLEMFARAAHEGFEPWGNQAEHVA
;
A
#
# COMPACT_ATOMS: atom_id res chain seq x y z
N GLY A 1 -5.95 25.13 14.54
CA GLY A 1 -5.33 23.78 14.45
C GLY A 1 -4.88 23.30 15.81
N HIS A 2 -3.99 24.03 16.50
CA HIS A 2 -3.46 23.64 17.82
C HIS A 2 -4.55 23.48 18.88
N ALA A 3 -5.50 24.42 18.99
CA ALA A 3 -6.63 24.29 19.91
C ALA A 3 -7.50 23.04 19.64
N LEU A 4 -7.63 22.64 18.38
CA LEU A 4 -8.33 21.40 18.00
C LEU A 4 -7.52 20.15 18.37
N LEU A 5 -6.18 20.22 18.28
CA LEU A 5 -5.30 19.13 18.73
C LEU A 5 -5.40 18.93 20.24
N ASP A 6 -5.46 20.02 21.01
CA ASP A 6 -5.61 19.96 22.45
C ASP A 6 -6.98 19.37 22.83
N ALA A 7 -8.06 19.85 22.22
CA ALA A 7 -9.39 19.30 22.40
C ALA A 7 -9.44 17.80 22.01
N ARG A 8 -8.78 17.39 20.92
CA ARG A 8 -8.76 16.00 20.45
C ARG A 8 -8.15 15.04 21.48
N ARG A 9 -7.13 15.47 22.21
CA ARG A 9 -6.46 14.65 23.24
C ARG A 9 -7.39 14.21 24.37
N GLU A 10 -8.43 14.99 24.67
CA GLU A 10 -9.42 14.69 25.72
C GLU A 10 -10.30 13.47 25.37
N PHE A 11 -10.41 13.10 24.10
CA PHE A 11 -11.26 11.99 23.63
C PHE A 11 -10.54 10.64 23.53
N GLY A 12 -9.23 10.57 23.80
CA GLY A 12 -8.41 9.36 23.69
C GLY A 12 -8.10 8.97 22.23
N GLU A 13 -7.36 7.88 22.06
CA GLU A 13 -6.95 7.36 20.77
C GLU A 13 -7.88 6.25 20.28
N GLY A 14 -7.82 5.96 18.96
CA GLY A 14 -8.55 4.88 18.32
C GLY A 14 -9.96 5.26 17.85
N HIS A 15 -10.65 4.26 17.30
CA HIS A 15 -11.94 4.42 16.61
C HIS A 15 -13.05 5.06 17.47
N ASP A 16 -13.12 4.71 18.76
CA ASP A 16 -14.13 5.27 19.65
C ASP A 16 -13.83 6.72 20.01
N GLY A 17 -12.56 7.08 20.21
CA GLY A 17 -12.14 8.45 20.41
C GLY A 17 -12.39 9.30 19.14
N ASP A 18 -12.20 8.75 17.94
CA ASP A 18 -12.48 9.43 16.68
C ASP A 18 -13.97 9.72 16.51
N LYS A 19 -14.84 8.76 16.85
CA LYS A 19 -16.30 8.94 16.83
C LYS A 19 -16.76 9.99 17.84
N ALA A 20 -16.22 9.95 19.06
CA ALA A 20 -16.57 10.91 20.13
C ALA A 20 -16.14 12.32 19.76
N PHE A 21 -14.92 12.49 19.23
CA PHE A 21 -14.43 13.78 18.74
C PHE A 21 -15.23 14.28 17.54
N GLY A 22 -15.60 13.40 16.61
CA GLY A 22 -16.46 13.75 15.48
C GLY A 22 -17.83 14.26 15.91
N LYS A 23 -18.45 13.61 16.90
CA LYS A 23 -19.70 14.06 17.51
C LYS A 23 -19.55 15.44 18.16
N TRP A 24 -18.49 15.63 18.95
CA TRP A 24 -18.17 16.91 19.58
C TRP A 24 -17.99 18.02 18.52
N CYS A 25 -17.26 17.79 17.43
CA CYS A 25 -17.10 18.78 16.35
C CYS A 25 -18.43 19.25 15.76
N ASN A 26 -19.41 18.35 15.64
CA ASN A 26 -20.73 18.67 15.13
C ASN A 26 -21.58 19.45 16.18
N GLU A 27 -21.44 19.13 17.47
CA GLU A 27 -22.18 19.76 18.57
C GLU A 27 -21.58 21.12 18.98
N ALA A 28 -20.28 21.31 18.83
CA ALA A 28 -19.55 22.52 19.21
C ALA A 28 -19.82 23.74 18.31
N ASN A 29 -20.72 23.61 17.34
CA ASN A 29 -21.12 24.69 16.41
C ASN A 29 -19.91 25.41 15.79
N LEU A 30 -18.88 24.65 15.39
CA LEU A 30 -17.70 25.17 14.74
C LEU A 30 -18.07 25.78 13.39
N PRO A 31 -17.42 26.89 12.95
CA PRO A 31 -17.69 27.51 11.65
C PRO A 31 -17.30 26.65 10.45
N PHE A 32 -16.88 25.40 10.69
CA PHE A 32 -16.43 24.42 9.70
C PHE A 32 -16.76 23.01 10.16
N GLY A 33 -16.96 22.09 9.21
CA GLY A 33 -17.30 20.69 9.50
C GLY A 33 -16.09 19.84 9.96
N GLN A 34 -16.37 18.63 10.46
CA GLN A 34 -15.38 17.65 10.95
C GLN A 34 -14.19 17.43 10.01
N ALA A 35 -14.43 17.39 8.70
CA ALA A 35 -13.37 17.22 7.70
C ALA A 35 -12.36 18.38 7.70
N TRP A 36 -12.80 19.62 7.91
CA TRP A 36 -11.94 20.78 8.05
C TRP A 36 -11.22 20.80 9.41
N ALA A 37 -11.88 20.40 10.49
CA ALA A 37 -11.23 20.22 11.78
C ALA A 37 -10.01 19.30 11.69
N TRP A 38 -10.18 18.18 10.98
CA TRP A 38 -9.07 17.25 10.73
C TRP A 38 -7.91 17.91 9.96
N TRP A 39 -8.18 18.65 8.88
CA TRP A 39 -7.15 19.33 8.09
C TRP A 39 -6.43 20.42 8.88
N LEU A 40 -7.14 21.14 9.75
CA LEU A 40 -6.54 22.16 10.61
C LEU A 40 -5.62 21.55 11.67
N MET A 41 -5.98 20.38 12.22
CA MET A 41 -5.12 19.65 13.15
C MET A 41 -3.87 19.13 12.43
N GLU A 42 -4.01 18.56 11.23
CA GLU A 42 -2.88 18.10 10.43
C GLU A 42 -1.95 19.26 10.06
N GLY A 43 -2.50 20.42 9.68
CA GLY A 43 -1.70 21.62 9.44
C GLY A 43 -0.88 22.05 10.66
N ALA A 44 -1.49 21.99 11.86
CA ALA A 44 -0.78 22.31 13.09
C ALA A 44 0.31 21.31 13.47
N ARG A 45 0.11 20.02 13.17
CA ARG A 45 1.14 18.98 13.37
C ARG A 45 2.35 19.17 12.46
N HIS A 46 2.14 19.68 11.27
CA HIS A 46 3.16 19.87 10.24
C HIS A 46 3.60 21.34 10.06
N GLU A 47 3.22 22.23 10.98
CA GLU A 47 3.46 23.68 10.84
C GLU A 47 4.91 24.04 10.50
N PRO A 48 5.95 23.51 11.18
CA PRO A 48 7.34 23.85 10.83
C PRO A 48 7.68 23.49 9.38
N ALA A 49 7.37 22.26 8.97
CA ALA A 49 7.65 21.78 7.61
C ALA A 49 6.82 22.50 6.54
N ILE A 50 5.58 22.92 6.86
CA ILE A 50 4.77 23.75 5.97
C ILE A 50 5.42 25.14 5.79
N ARG A 51 5.97 25.72 6.83
CA ARG A 51 6.70 26.99 6.75
C ARG A 51 7.94 26.89 5.87
N ASP A 52 8.69 25.78 5.98
CA ASP A 52 9.86 25.53 5.15
C ASP A 52 9.47 25.40 3.67
N VAL A 53 8.43 24.64 3.34
CA VAL A 53 7.91 24.52 1.95
C VAL A 53 7.47 25.86 1.39
N CYS A 54 6.80 26.69 2.21
CA CYS A 54 6.39 28.03 1.78
C CYS A 54 7.58 28.99 1.59
N HIS A 55 8.65 28.81 2.38
CA HIS A 55 9.86 29.65 2.27
C HIS A 55 10.67 29.31 1.00
N ASP A 56 10.73 28.04 0.65
CA ASP A 56 11.45 27.57 -0.56
C ASP A 56 10.70 27.94 -1.87
N GLN A 57 9.37 28.04 -1.81
CA GLN A 57 8.57 28.59 -2.88
C GLN A 57 8.55 30.11 -2.71
N VAL A 58 9.11 30.86 -3.65
CA VAL A 58 9.07 32.34 -3.65
C VAL A 58 7.61 32.80 -3.80
N ILE A 59 6.85 32.76 -2.71
CA ILE A 59 5.44 33.18 -2.65
C ILE A 59 5.45 34.69 -2.41
N THR A 60 4.99 35.44 -3.38
CA THR A 60 5.03 36.92 -3.40
C THR A 60 3.72 37.55 -2.93
N SER A 61 2.63 36.77 -2.85
CA SER A 61 1.33 37.23 -2.39
C SER A 61 0.52 36.14 -1.68
N GLU A 62 -0.43 36.53 -0.80
CA GLU A 62 -1.34 35.57 -0.13
C GLU A 62 -2.23 34.81 -1.11
N ASP A 63 -2.52 35.37 -2.28
CA ASP A 63 -3.32 34.75 -3.34
C ASP A 63 -2.60 33.60 -4.06
N GLU A 64 -1.26 33.53 -3.94
CA GLU A 64 -0.42 32.47 -4.51
C GLU A 64 -0.18 31.32 -3.54
N LEU A 65 -0.64 31.42 -2.27
CA LEU A 65 -0.49 30.35 -1.28
C LEU A 65 -1.30 29.12 -1.71
N PRO A 66 -0.64 27.96 -1.87
CA PRO A 66 -1.35 26.70 -2.02
C PRO A 66 -2.32 26.50 -0.85
N GLY A 67 -3.50 25.98 -1.09
CA GLY A 67 -4.43 25.68 0.00
C GLY A 67 -3.79 24.75 1.05
N LEU A 68 -4.14 24.93 2.33
CA LEU A 68 -3.60 24.15 3.46
C LEU A 68 -3.51 22.65 3.19
N LYS A 69 -4.50 22.09 2.54
CA LYS A 69 -4.54 20.68 2.14
C LYS A 69 -3.40 20.32 1.18
N THR A 70 -3.13 21.18 0.22
CA THR A 70 -2.04 21.00 -0.76
C THR A 70 -0.68 21.08 -0.08
N LEU A 71 -0.49 22.04 0.84
CA LEU A 71 0.74 22.19 1.62
C LEU A 71 1.00 20.97 2.51
N ILE A 72 -0.01 20.47 3.22
CA ILE A 72 0.12 19.26 4.03
C ILE A 72 0.49 18.05 3.15
N GLN A 73 -0.10 17.94 1.98
CA GLN A 73 0.22 16.86 1.04
C GLN A 73 1.66 16.96 0.53
N GLU A 74 2.14 18.17 0.25
CA GLU A 74 3.51 18.40 -0.19
C GLU A 74 4.50 18.10 0.93
N VAL A 75 4.27 18.56 2.15
CA VAL A 75 5.08 18.21 3.32
C VAL A 75 5.14 16.71 3.53
N LYS A 76 3.99 16.02 3.45
CA LYS A 76 3.95 14.55 3.55
C LYS A 76 4.71 13.90 2.41
N ARG A 77 4.69 14.46 1.21
CA ARG A 77 5.47 13.97 0.06
C ARG A 77 6.97 14.13 0.27
N GLN A 78 7.40 15.26 0.81
CA GLN A 78 8.82 15.55 1.07
C GLN A 78 9.35 14.82 2.30
N SER A 79 8.51 14.58 3.31
CA SER A 79 8.88 13.82 4.51
C SER A 79 8.98 12.31 4.26
N VAL A 80 8.35 11.82 3.19
CA VAL A 80 8.62 10.48 2.69
C VAL A 80 9.93 10.54 1.92
N GLN A 81 11.03 10.34 2.65
CA GLN A 81 12.28 9.95 2.02
C GLN A 81 11.95 8.80 1.05
N PRO A 82 12.36 8.84 -0.22
CA PRO A 82 12.37 7.63 -1.01
C PRO A 82 13.22 6.64 -0.22
N VAL A 83 12.55 5.73 0.50
CA VAL A 83 13.29 4.67 1.15
C VAL A 83 13.81 3.86 0.00
N ASP A 84 15.10 4.01 -0.23
CA ASP A 84 15.80 3.33 -1.28
C ASP A 84 15.72 1.83 -0.97
N GLN A 85 14.74 1.16 -1.57
CA GLN A 85 14.58 -0.29 -1.42
C GLN A 85 15.84 -1.03 -1.93
N ALA A 86 16.64 -0.37 -2.76
CA ALA A 86 17.93 -0.87 -3.19
C ALA A 86 18.94 -1.05 -2.03
N ASN A 87 18.71 -0.41 -0.87
CA ASN A 87 19.60 -0.50 0.29
C ASN A 87 19.16 -1.55 1.34
N VAL A 88 17.99 -2.20 1.19
CA VAL A 88 17.62 -3.33 2.05
C VAL A 88 18.26 -4.59 1.48
N PRO A 89 19.24 -5.21 2.16
CA PRO A 89 19.87 -6.41 1.64
C PRO A 89 18.82 -7.52 1.51
N PHE A 90 18.88 -8.26 0.39
CA PHE A 90 18.04 -9.44 0.25
C PHE A 90 18.47 -10.51 1.25
N PRO A 91 17.53 -11.31 1.74
CA PRO A 91 17.87 -12.41 2.63
C PRO A 91 18.76 -13.42 1.89
N ASP A 92 19.72 -13.98 2.62
CA ASP A 92 20.63 -15.02 2.10
C ASP A 92 19.96 -16.39 1.91
N GLY A 93 18.69 -16.50 2.32
CA GLY A 93 17.90 -17.72 2.31
C GLY A 93 17.41 -18.14 0.92
N LYS A 94 16.99 -19.40 0.85
CA LYS A 94 16.24 -19.95 -0.28
C LYS A 94 14.82 -20.25 0.16
N TYR A 95 13.85 -20.01 -0.73
CA TYR A 95 12.44 -20.14 -0.39
C TYR A 95 11.69 -21.06 -1.38
N ARG A 96 10.73 -21.80 -0.85
CA ARG A 96 9.80 -22.62 -1.66
C ARG A 96 8.54 -21.85 -2.03
N CYS A 97 8.35 -20.69 -1.43
CA CYS A 97 7.23 -19.81 -1.72
C CYS A 97 7.66 -18.35 -1.60
N LEU A 98 7.41 -17.58 -2.64
CA LEU A 98 7.66 -16.15 -2.69
C LEU A 98 6.32 -15.44 -2.93
N VAL A 99 5.95 -14.53 -2.04
CA VAL A 99 4.84 -13.59 -2.23
C VAL A 99 5.44 -12.22 -2.50
N VAL A 100 5.07 -11.60 -3.60
CA VAL A 100 5.63 -10.32 -4.06
C VAL A 100 4.49 -9.32 -4.25
N ASP A 101 4.49 -8.23 -3.49
CA ASP A 101 3.56 -7.09 -3.65
C ASP A 101 4.34 -5.81 -3.95
N PRO A 102 4.89 -5.68 -5.18
CA PRO A 102 5.79 -4.58 -5.48
C PRO A 102 5.04 -3.25 -5.52
N PRO A 103 5.68 -2.14 -5.19
CA PRO A 103 5.11 -0.82 -5.30
C PRO A 103 5.08 -0.36 -6.77
N TRP A 104 4.08 -0.81 -7.51
CA TRP A 104 3.89 -0.55 -8.93
C TRP A 104 3.98 0.93 -9.30
N PRO A 105 4.50 1.29 -10.50
CA PRO A 105 4.66 2.66 -10.96
C PRO A 105 3.29 3.26 -11.34
N MET A 106 2.50 3.65 -10.33
CA MET A 106 1.17 4.24 -10.56
C MET A 106 1.29 5.70 -10.95
N GLU A 107 1.12 6.03 -12.22
CA GLU A 107 0.91 7.41 -12.65
C GLU A 107 -0.41 7.93 -12.07
N LYS A 108 -0.34 9.08 -11.39
CA LYS A 108 -1.53 9.80 -11.00
C LYS A 108 -2.22 10.31 -12.26
N LEU A 109 -3.37 9.78 -12.57
CA LEU A 109 -4.32 10.47 -13.40
C LEU A 109 -4.80 11.71 -12.62
N SER A 110 -4.10 12.84 -12.81
CA SER A 110 -4.61 14.15 -12.44
C SER A 110 -5.88 14.38 -13.26
N ARG A 111 -7.03 14.08 -12.68
CA ARG A 111 -8.31 14.38 -13.30
C ARG A 111 -8.86 15.64 -12.66
N ASP A 112 -8.95 16.71 -13.42
CA ASP A 112 -9.60 17.98 -13.05
C ASP A 112 -11.04 17.81 -12.53
N VAL A 113 -11.62 16.64 -12.75
CA VAL A 113 -13.03 16.33 -12.43
C VAL A 113 -13.24 15.82 -11.00
N ARG A 114 -12.18 15.58 -10.21
CA ARG A 114 -12.30 15.10 -8.82
C ARG A 114 -11.40 15.85 -7.84
N PRO A 115 -11.78 17.07 -7.41
CA PRO A 115 -11.02 17.80 -6.39
C PRO A 115 -11.03 17.15 -5.00
N LYS A 116 -11.77 16.05 -4.80
CA LYS A 116 -11.93 15.34 -3.52
C LYS A 116 -11.25 13.97 -3.45
N GLN A 117 -10.54 13.51 -4.48
CA GLN A 117 -9.84 12.23 -4.39
C GLN A 117 -8.46 12.41 -3.77
N GLY A 118 -8.41 11.96 -2.54
CA GLY A 118 -7.33 11.38 -1.76
C GLY A 118 -5.89 11.90 -1.85
N PRO A 119 -5.11 11.64 -0.81
CA PRO A 119 -3.73 12.10 -0.73
C PRO A 119 -2.89 11.52 -1.88
N VAL A 120 -1.89 12.28 -2.22
CA VAL A 120 -0.72 11.80 -2.99
C VAL A 120 -0.31 10.45 -2.43
N LEU A 121 -0.10 9.44 -3.28
CA LEU A 121 0.59 8.22 -2.87
C LEU A 121 1.90 8.62 -2.19
N VAL A 122 1.99 8.32 -0.90
CA VAL A 122 3.05 8.80 -0.01
C VAL A 122 4.19 7.77 0.06
N TYR A 123 4.16 6.71 -0.73
CA TYR A 123 5.22 5.71 -0.77
C TYR A 123 5.93 5.70 -2.14
N PRO A 124 7.24 5.44 -2.14
CA PRO A 124 8.01 5.33 -3.37
C PRO A 124 7.48 4.18 -4.23
N THR A 125 7.37 4.42 -5.52
CA THR A 125 7.07 3.40 -6.52
C THR A 125 8.36 2.87 -7.13
N MET A 126 8.32 1.67 -7.72
CA MET A 126 9.41 1.09 -8.50
C MET A 126 9.04 1.07 -9.98
N GLU A 127 10.02 1.37 -10.83
CA GLU A 127 9.86 1.19 -12.27
C GLU A 127 9.76 -0.29 -12.64
N LEU A 128 9.08 -0.60 -13.73
CA LEU A 128 8.85 -1.98 -14.16
C LEU A 128 10.15 -2.78 -14.33
N ASP A 129 11.18 -2.15 -14.89
CA ASP A 129 12.50 -2.77 -15.08
C ASP A 129 13.16 -3.09 -13.72
N ALA A 130 12.97 -2.24 -12.71
CA ALA A 130 13.47 -2.48 -11.36
C ALA A 130 12.71 -3.64 -10.68
N ILE A 131 11.40 -3.76 -10.90
CA ILE A 131 10.63 -4.90 -10.41
C ILE A 131 11.08 -6.19 -11.12
N ALA A 132 11.26 -6.15 -12.43
CA ALA A 132 11.75 -7.29 -13.21
C ALA A 132 13.16 -7.73 -12.76
N ALA A 133 14.01 -6.79 -12.35
CA ALA A 133 15.38 -7.06 -11.86
C ALA A 133 15.43 -7.64 -10.44
N LEU A 134 14.31 -7.79 -9.73
CA LEU A 134 14.30 -8.44 -8.42
C LEU A 134 14.85 -9.87 -8.50
N PRO A 135 15.63 -10.32 -7.51
CA PRO A 135 16.35 -11.60 -7.58
C PRO A 135 15.47 -12.82 -7.28
N VAL A 136 14.20 -12.80 -7.74
CA VAL A 136 13.22 -13.88 -7.51
C VAL A 136 13.76 -15.25 -7.90
N PRO A 137 14.41 -15.45 -9.07
CA PRO A 137 14.98 -16.74 -9.40
C PRO A 137 16.14 -17.14 -8.48
N ALA A 138 16.92 -16.17 -8.01
CA ALA A 138 18.03 -16.43 -7.11
C ALA A 138 17.59 -16.82 -5.70
N LEU A 139 16.41 -16.38 -5.26
CA LEU A 139 15.81 -16.72 -3.96
C LEU A 139 15.05 -18.06 -3.99
N ALA A 140 14.77 -18.61 -5.16
CA ALA A 140 14.06 -19.88 -5.30
C ALA A 140 14.94 -21.08 -4.91
N PHE A 141 14.34 -22.10 -4.28
CA PHE A 141 14.99 -23.39 -4.10
C PHE A 141 15.22 -24.06 -5.47
N GLU A 142 16.29 -24.86 -5.57
CA GLU A 142 16.68 -25.56 -6.79
C GLU A 142 15.65 -26.60 -7.27
N ASP A 143 14.94 -27.24 -6.32
CA ASP A 143 13.89 -28.22 -6.62
C ASP A 143 12.53 -27.58 -6.94
N GLY A 144 12.42 -26.25 -6.79
CA GLY A 144 11.28 -25.47 -7.22
C GLY A 144 10.76 -24.48 -6.17
N CYS A 145 10.01 -23.51 -6.69
CA CYS A 145 9.41 -22.45 -5.89
C CYS A 145 8.03 -22.05 -6.46
N HIS A 146 7.08 -21.80 -5.58
CA HIS A 146 5.82 -21.14 -5.90
C HIS A 146 5.99 -19.63 -5.82
N VAL A 147 5.51 -18.92 -6.84
CA VAL A 147 5.60 -17.45 -6.90
C VAL A 147 4.19 -16.87 -7.00
N TYR A 148 3.87 -15.95 -6.10
CA TYR A 148 2.62 -15.20 -6.04
C TYR A 148 2.93 -13.73 -6.23
N LEU A 149 2.47 -13.13 -7.33
CA LEU A 149 2.70 -11.72 -7.64
C LEU A 149 1.37 -10.96 -7.60
N TRP A 150 1.25 -10.04 -6.66
CA TRP A 150 0.11 -9.13 -6.59
C TRP A 150 0.13 -8.13 -7.73
N VAL A 151 -0.98 -8.03 -8.44
CA VAL A 151 -1.15 -7.11 -9.56
C VAL A 151 -2.50 -6.42 -9.49
N THR A 152 -2.55 -5.18 -9.94
CA THR A 152 -3.81 -4.50 -10.24
C THR A 152 -4.24 -4.82 -11.68
N HIS A 153 -5.48 -4.49 -12.04
CA HIS A 153 -5.95 -4.62 -13.42
C HIS A 153 -5.04 -3.94 -14.44
N HIS A 154 -4.44 -2.81 -14.07
CA HIS A 154 -3.57 -2.01 -14.95
C HIS A 154 -2.27 -2.76 -15.28
N PHE A 155 -1.68 -3.41 -14.28
CA PHE A 155 -0.37 -4.08 -14.39
C PHE A 155 -0.45 -5.58 -14.65
N LEU A 156 -1.62 -6.11 -15.01
CA LEU A 156 -1.78 -7.54 -15.25
C LEU A 156 -0.86 -8.06 -16.37
N ARG A 157 -0.76 -7.30 -17.47
CA ARG A 157 0.14 -7.65 -18.59
C ARG A 157 1.61 -7.56 -18.20
N ASP A 158 1.97 -6.50 -17.48
CA ASP A 158 3.33 -6.29 -17.03
C ASP A 158 3.75 -7.38 -16.03
N GLY A 159 2.84 -7.80 -15.14
CA GLY A 159 3.07 -8.91 -14.24
C GLY A 159 3.35 -10.25 -14.96
N LEU A 160 2.65 -10.53 -16.08
CA LEU A 160 2.94 -11.70 -16.91
C LEU A 160 4.31 -11.59 -17.58
N ASN A 161 4.67 -10.41 -18.12
CA ASN A 161 5.99 -10.17 -18.70
C ASN A 161 7.11 -10.33 -17.65
N ILE A 162 6.86 -9.89 -16.42
CA ILE A 162 7.79 -10.06 -15.29
C ILE A 162 7.94 -11.54 -14.93
N PHE A 163 6.86 -12.32 -14.95
CA PHE A 163 6.94 -13.77 -14.78
C PHE A 163 7.85 -14.43 -15.83
N ASP A 164 7.68 -14.04 -17.10
CA ASP A 164 8.55 -14.53 -18.19
C ASP A 164 10.02 -14.17 -17.93
N HIS A 165 10.29 -12.93 -17.47
CA HIS A 165 11.65 -12.49 -17.13
C HIS A 165 12.26 -13.27 -15.96
N TRP A 166 11.46 -13.62 -14.95
CA TRP A 166 11.89 -14.42 -13.79
C TRP A 166 11.96 -15.93 -14.10
N GLY A 167 11.54 -16.37 -15.28
CA GLY A 167 11.43 -17.79 -15.63
C GLY A 167 10.35 -18.50 -14.82
N VAL A 168 9.30 -17.78 -14.42
CA VAL A 168 8.15 -18.32 -13.70
C VAL A 168 7.10 -18.82 -14.69
N GLU A 169 6.80 -20.11 -14.66
CA GLU A 169 5.72 -20.68 -15.45
C GLU A 169 4.35 -20.30 -14.85
N TYR A 170 3.62 -19.42 -15.53
CA TYR A 170 2.27 -19.00 -15.10
C TYR A 170 1.32 -20.19 -15.04
N GLN A 171 0.55 -20.30 -13.97
CA GLN A 171 -0.42 -21.37 -13.74
C GLN A 171 -1.86 -20.86 -13.70
N CYS A 172 -2.15 -19.85 -12.90
CA CYS A 172 -3.50 -19.32 -12.76
C CYS A 172 -3.53 -17.91 -12.12
N LEU A 173 -4.72 -17.28 -12.19
CA LEU A 173 -5.03 -15.99 -11.60
C LEU A 173 -5.92 -16.20 -10.38
N MET A 174 -5.48 -15.71 -9.22
CA MET A 174 -6.31 -15.60 -8.01
C MET A 174 -6.94 -14.22 -7.98
N THR A 175 -8.13 -14.12 -7.41
CA THR A 175 -8.89 -12.87 -7.36
C THR A 175 -9.40 -12.60 -5.96
N TRP A 176 -8.98 -11.48 -5.41
CA TRP A 176 -9.56 -10.89 -4.20
C TRP A 176 -10.71 -9.96 -4.58
N ARG A 177 -11.91 -10.24 -4.08
CA ARG A 177 -13.05 -9.34 -4.16
C ARG A 177 -13.12 -8.48 -2.90
N LYS A 178 -13.15 -7.16 -3.12
CA LYS A 178 -13.12 -6.14 -2.06
C LYS A 178 -14.53 -5.57 -1.83
N ASN A 179 -14.76 -5.06 -0.62
CA ASN A 179 -15.98 -4.31 -0.26
C ASN A 179 -15.86 -2.80 -0.56
N VAL A 180 -15.22 -2.42 -1.66
CA VAL A 180 -14.93 -1.02 -1.98
C VAL A 180 -16.09 -0.31 -2.65
N GLY A 181 -16.04 1.04 -2.57
CA GLY A 181 -17.06 1.92 -3.10
C GLY A 181 -17.16 1.94 -4.63
N ILE A 182 -18.20 2.58 -5.11
CA ILE A 182 -18.56 2.70 -6.54
C ILE A 182 -17.64 3.68 -7.25
N THR A 183 -17.24 3.32 -8.49
CA THR A 183 -16.59 4.22 -9.44
C THR A 183 -17.62 4.72 -10.46
N PRO A 184 -18.13 5.97 -10.36
CA PRO A 184 -19.31 6.39 -11.11
C PRO A 184 -19.06 6.62 -12.62
N PHE A 185 -17.79 6.62 -13.08
CA PHE A 185 -17.43 6.95 -14.47
C PHE A 185 -16.74 5.80 -15.22
N SER A 186 -16.70 4.60 -14.63
CA SER A 186 -16.08 3.42 -15.22
C SER A 186 -16.64 2.17 -14.57
N TRP A 187 -16.04 1.00 -14.90
CA TRP A 187 -16.28 -0.22 -14.16
C TRP A 187 -15.90 -0.05 -12.70
N MET A 188 -16.61 -0.76 -11.82
CA MET A 188 -16.24 -0.83 -10.41
C MET A 188 -15.00 -1.72 -10.27
N TYR A 189 -13.88 -1.13 -9.84
CA TYR A 189 -12.65 -1.85 -9.57
C TYR A 189 -12.68 -2.44 -8.14
N ASP A 190 -13.57 -3.40 -7.94
CA ASP A 190 -13.79 -4.08 -6.66
C ASP A 190 -12.93 -5.34 -6.50
N THR A 191 -11.99 -5.57 -7.41
CA THR A 191 -11.08 -6.71 -7.36
C THR A 191 -9.61 -6.32 -7.44
N GLU A 192 -8.76 -7.13 -6.83
CA GLU A 192 -7.33 -7.21 -7.08
C GLU A 192 -6.94 -8.64 -7.42
N HIS A 193 -5.80 -8.81 -8.04
CA HIS A 193 -5.39 -10.11 -8.57
C HIS A 193 -4.02 -10.53 -8.07
N VAL A 194 -3.81 -11.84 -8.02
CA VAL A 194 -2.51 -12.45 -7.77
C VAL A 194 -2.23 -13.43 -8.91
N LEU A 195 -1.14 -13.20 -9.63
CA LEU A 195 -0.60 -14.19 -10.54
C LEU A 195 0.06 -15.28 -9.73
N PHE A 196 -0.32 -16.53 -9.95
CA PHE A 196 0.35 -17.70 -9.41
C PHE A 196 1.12 -18.41 -10.50
N GLY A 197 2.38 -18.72 -10.23
CA GLY A 197 3.25 -19.46 -11.09
C GLY A 197 4.27 -20.30 -10.34
N ARG A 198 5.11 -21.03 -11.07
CA ARG A 198 6.13 -21.92 -10.52
C ARG A 198 7.48 -21.73 -11.21
N ILE A 199 8.52 -21.81 -10.42
CA ILE A 199 9.87 -22.11 -10.89
C ILE A 199 10.09 -23.60 -10.60
N GLY A 200 10.49 -24.37 -11.61
CA GLY A 200 10.67 -25.81 -11.47
C GLY A 200 9.35 -26.59 -11.36
N SER A 201 9.36 -27.74 -10.67
CA SER A 201 8.25 -28.71 -10.67
C SER A 201 7.58 -28.90 -9.30
N LEU A 202 7.73 -27.91 -8.39
CA LEU A 202 7.17 -28.00 -7.03
C LEU A 202 5.65 -28.16 -7.08
N LYS A 203 5.13 -29.18 -6.39
CA LYS A 203 3.68 -29.47 -6.34
C LYS A 203 3.03 -28.70 -5.17
N LEU A 204 1.76 -28.34 -5.36
CA LEU A 204 0.93 -27.84 -4.27
C LEU A 204 0.78 -28.91 -3.18
N VAL A 205 0.86 -28.47 -1.92
CA VAL A 205 0.67 -29.33 -0.73
C VAL A 205 -0.80 -29.68 -0.58
N GLN A 206 -1.66 -28.68 -0.67
CA GLN A 206 -3.12 -28.88 -0.62
C GLN A 206 -3.75 -28.51 -1.97
N LEU A 207 -4.59 -29.42 -2.48
CA LEU A 207 -5.31 -29.24 -3.73
C LEU A 207 -6.76 -28.78 -3.48
N GLY A 208 -7.41 -28.27 -4.52
CA GLY A 208 -8.83 -27.93 -4.48
C GLY A 208 -9.18 -26.60 -3.77
N LEU A 209 -8.20 -25.79 -3.43
CA LEU A 209 -8.44 -24.44 -2.88
C LEU A 209 -9.02 -23.54 -3.97
N ARG A 210 -9.96 -22.68 -3.58
CA ARG A 210 -10.60 -21.73 -4.51
C ARG A 210 -9.65 -20.60 -4.87
N LEU A 211 -9.65 -20.20 -6.13
CA LEU A 211 -8.85 -19.07 -6.64
C LEU A 211 -9.46 -17.71 -6.20
N SER A 212 -10.77 -17.64 -6.03
CA SER A 212 -11.44 -16.41 -5.58
C SER A 212 -11.65 -16.39 -4.08
N PHE A 213 -11.55 -15.21 -3.48
CA PHE A 213 -11.84 -14.97 -2.07
C PHE A 213 -12.38 -13.56 -1.85
N GLU A 214 -13.16 -13.40 -0.81
CA GLU A 214 -13.73 -12.13 -0.37
C GLU A 214 -13.13 -11.76 0.96
N ALA A 215 -12.76 -10.51 1.11
CA ALA A 215 -12.31 -9.94 2.37
C ALA A 215 -12.48 -8.43 2.34
N ASP A 216 -12.70 -7.86 3.50
CA ASP A 216 -12.78 -6.41 3.68
C ASP A 216 -11.41 -5.77 3.49
N VAL A 217 -11.41 -4.50 3.08
CA VAL A 217 -10.19 -3.68 3.00
C VAL A 217 -9.89 -3.14 4.39
N ASN A 218 -8.84 -3.62 5.02
CA ASN A 218 -8.39 -3.24 6.37
C ASN A 218 -7.34 -2.14 6.38
N GLY A 219 -7.43 -1.18 5.44
CA GLY A 219 -6.48 -0.07 5.32
C GLY A 219 -5.86 0.05 3.92
N HIS A 220 -5.05 1.09 3.70
CA HIS A 220 -4.37 1.27 2.42
C HIS A 220 -3.29 0.21 2.23
N SER A 221 -3.44 -0.57 1.17
CA SER A 221 -2.45 -1.56 0.70
C SER A 221 -2.18 -2.76 1.63
N VAL A 222 -2.96 -2.97 2.69
CA VAL A 222 -2.88 -4.19 3.50
C VAL A 222 -3.60 -5.31 2.77
N LYS A 223 -2.89 -6.41 2.55
CA LYS A 223 -3.47 -7.61 1.93
C LYS A 223 -4.19 -8.45 2.98
N PRO A 224 -5.28 -9.15 2.63
CA PRO A 224 -6.10 -9.86 3.59
C PRO A 224 -5.44 -11.16 4.09
N ASP A 225 -5.57 -11.46 5.38
CA ASP A 225 -5.00 -12.65 6.04
C ASP A 225 -5.43 -13.96 5.36
N ILE A 226 -6.67 -14.04 4.90
CA ILE A 226 -7.20 -15.23 4.19
C ILE A 226 -6.37 -15.60 2.95
N PHE A 227 -5.68 -14.65 2.32
CA PHE A 227 -4.75 -14.94 1.23
C PHE A 227 -3.53 -15.71 1.75
N TYR A 228 -2.90 -15.21 2.82
CA TYR A 228 -1.72 -15.83 3.42
C TYR A 228 -2.01 -17.21 4.00
N GLU A 229 -3.17 -17.37 4.65
CA GLU A 229 -3.67 -18.68 5.11
C GLU A 229 -3.76 -19.68 3.96
N ARG A 230 -4.34 -19.28 2.81
CA ARG A 230 -4.44 -20.14 1.63
C ARG A 230 -3.09 -20.47 1.03
N VAL A 231 -2.20 -19.49 0.93
CA VAL A 231 -0.84 -19.70 0.44
C VAL A 231 -0.09 -20.65 1.37
N ALA A 232 -0.25 -20.53 2.68
CA ALA A 232 0.37 -21.40 3.68
C ALA A 232 -0.12 -22.86 3.56
N LEU A 233 -1.40 -23.06 3.24
CA LEU A 233 -1.96 -24.39 2.96
C LEU A 233 -1.49 -24.98 1.63
N ALA A 234 -1.37 -24.15 0.59
CA ALA A 234 -1.06 -24.59 -0.78
C ALA A 234 0.43 -24.81 -1.02
N SER A 235 1.28 -23.99 -0.41
CA SER A 235 2.71 -23.91 -0.70
C SER A 235 3.55 -24.31 0.51
N PRO A 236 4.59 -25.14 0.36
CA PRO A 236 5.47 -25.49 1.47
C PRO A 236 6.35 -24.29 1.85
N GLY A 237 6.88 -24.33 3.08
CA GLY A 237 7.91 -23.38 3.54
C GLY A 237 9.33 -23.83 3.20
N PRO A 238 10.32 -22.96 3.40
CA PRO A 238 10.20 -21.60 3.92
C PRO A 238 9.53 -20.65 2.92
N ARG A 239 8.85 -19.62 3.45
CA ARG A 239 8.12 -18.62 2.66
C ARG A 239 8.65 -17.22 2.94
N LEU A 240 8.81 -16.42 1.90
CA LEU A 240 9.20 -15.02 1.96
C LEU A 240 8.07 -14.14 1.44
N GLU A 241 7.75 -13.09 2.17
CA GLU A 241 6.92 -11.99 1.71
C GLU A 241 7.78 -10.77 1.38
N MET A 242 7.86 -10.44 0.10
CA MET A 242 8.60 -9.28 -0.39
C MET A 242 7.71 -8.04 -0.37
N PHE A 243 8.25 -6.94 0.15
CA PHE A 243 7.56 -5.67 0.38
C PHE A 243 6.49 -5.76 1.48
N ALA A 244 6.76 -6.59 2.50
CA ALA A 244 5.86 -6.81 3.63
C ALA A 244 5.50 -5.52 4.36
N ARG A 245 4.21 -5.36 4.68
CA ARG A 245 3.65 -4.22 5.44
C ARG A 245 3.02 -4.64 6.76
N ALA A 246 2.88 -5.92 6.97
CA ALA A 246 2.39 -6.55 8.18
C ALA A 246 3.11 -7.89 8.37
N ALA A 247 3.14 -8.42 9.61
CA ALA A 247 3.62 -9.77 9.86
C ALA A 247 2.53 -10.77 9.51
N HIS A 248 2.88 -11.81 8.76
CA HIS A 248 2.00 -12.95 8.51
C HIS A 248 2.65 -14.23 9.01
N GLU A 249 1.90 -15.00 9.78
CA GLU A 249 2.41 -16.24 10.39
C GLU A 249 2.96 -17.20 9.31
N GLY A 250 4.20 -17.66 9.52
CA GLY A 250 4.87 -18.58 8.60
C GLY A 250 5.46 -17.95 7.34
N PHE A 251 5.53 -16.63 7.28
CA PHE A 251 6.21 -15.85 6.25
C PHE A 251 7.33 -15.01 6.86
N GLU A 252 8.52 -15.06 6.26
CA GLU A 252 9.59 -14.13 6.57
C GLU A 252 9.32 -12.80 5.86
N PRO A 253 9.24 -11.68 6.58
CA PRO A 253 8.98 -10.39 5.96
C PRO A 253 10.29 -9.79 5.41
N TRP A 254 10.25 -9.25 4.18
CA TRP A 254 11.33 -8.45 3.61
C TRP A 254 10.78 -7.17 3.01
N GLY A 255 11.51 -6.09 3.22
CA GLY A 255 11.20 -4.76 2.69
C GLY A 255 11.50 -3.67 3.70
N ASN A 256 11.43 -2.42 3.26
CA ASN A 256 11.74 -1.26 4.08
C ASN A 256 10.75 -0.97 5.23
N GLN A 257 9.59 -1.62 5.23
CA GLN A 257 8.59 -1.53 6.30
C GLN A 257 8.61 -2.77 7.21
N ALA A 258 9.40 -3.79 6.87
CA ALA A 258 9.49 -5.04 7.63
C ALA A 258 10.02 -4.86 9.06
N GLU A 259 10.90 -3.88 9.31
CA GLU A 259 11.46 -3.58 10.64
C GLU A 259 10.40 -3.07 11.64
N HIS A 260 9.26 -2.58 11.16
CA HIS A 260 8.14 -2.13 12.00
C HIS A 260 7.11 -3.23 12.27
N VAL A 261 7.37 -4.44 11.76
CA VAL A 261 6.44 -5.57 11.72
C VAL A 261 6.90 -6.72 12.63
N ALA A 262 8.15 -6.64 13.15
CA ALA A 262 8.75 -7.65 14.03
C ALA A 262 8.42 -7.42 15.51
#